data_7a6e1d521497b5cb8f1f9a149551ffdb
#
_entry.id   7a6e1d521497b5cb8f1f9a149551ffdb
#
_cell.length_a   1.000
_cell.length_b   1.000
_cell.length_c   1.000
_cell.angle_alpha   90.00
_cell.angle_beta   90.00
_cell.angle_gamma   90.00
#
_symmetry.space_group_name_H-M   'P 1'
#
loop_
_entity.id
_entity.type
_entity.pdbx_description
1 polymer ?
#
loop_
_entity_poly.entity_id
_entity_poly.type
_entity_poly.pdbx_seq_one_letter_code
_entity_poly.pdbx_strand_id
1 'polypeptide(L)'
;MNKIYKVEIITRPELFDDLKEALNYLGVNGMTVSDVNGCGMQKGHTYYIGVKRDVNLIKKIKVTVVVSEIPYEEVLKTVEKCLKTGTVGDGKCFVTEVVDVLRIRTGERGVAALMGANEC
;
A
#
# COMPACT_ATOMS: atom_id res chain seq x y z
N MET A 1 -9.16 -19.00 14.12
CA MET A 1 -9.22 -18.68 12.75
C MET A 1 -8.40 -17.49 12.45
N ASN A 2 -7.53 -17.62 11.52
CA ASN A 2 -6.65 -16.51 11.18
C ASN A 2 -7.37 -15.49 10.34
N LYS A 3 -7.25 -14.26 10.75
CA LYS A 3 -7.82 -13.18 9.98
C LYS A 3 -6.86 -12.78 8.88
N ILE A 4 -7.41 -12.24 7.84
CA ILE A 4 -6.66 -11.80 6.68
C ILE A 4 -6.79 -10.29 6.59
N TYR A 5 -5.69 -9.62 6.36
CA TYR A 5 -5.68 -8.16 6.28
C TYR A 5 -5.05 -7.68 4.99
N LYS A 6 -5.60 -6.61 4.47
CA LYS A 6 -5.05 -5.95 3.31
C LYS A 6 -4.41 -4.66 3.78
N VAL A 7 -3.17 -4.43 3.41
CA VAL A 7 -2.47 -3.19 3.72
C VAL A 7 -2.23 -2.46 2.41
N GLU A 8 -2.77 -1.26 2.30
CA GLU A 8 -2.56 -0.43 1.12
C GLU A 8 -1.62 0.67 1.50
N ILE A 9 -0.51 0.78 0.80
CA ILE A 9 0.56 1.71 1.10
C ILE A 9 0.62 2.71 -0.05
N ILE A 10 0.38 3.98 0.24
CA ILE A 10 0.46 5.02 -0.77
C ILE A 10 1.67 5.87 -0.45
N THR A 11 2.61 5.94 -1.36
CA THR A 11 3.86 6.62 -1.09
C THR A 11 4.49 7.15 -2.38
N ARG A 12 5.68 7.71 -2.29
CA ARG A 12 6.40 8.26 -3.42
C ARG A 12 6.88 7.15 -4.33
N PRO A 13 6.74 7.31 -5.64
CA PRO A 13 7.12 6.25 -6.59
C PRO A 13 8.59 5.86 -6.51
N GLU A 14 9.45 6.81 -6.25
CA GLU A 14 10.89 6.55 -6.25
C GLU A 14 11.33 5.67 -5.08
N LEU A 15 10.46 5.44 -4.11
CA LEU A 15 10.82 4.60 -2.98
C LEU A 15 10.35 3.16 -3.15
N PHE A 16 9.81 2.83 -4.32
CA PHE A 16 9.26 1.51 -4.52
C PHE A 16 10.28 0.39 -4.34
N ASP A 17 11.47 0.55 -4.89
CA ASP A 17 12.45 -0.53 -4.80
C ASP A 17 12.84 -0.80 -3.36
N ASP A 18 13.01 0.24 -2.57
CA ASP A 18 13.35 0.08 -1.15
C ASP A 18 12.21 -0.60 -0.41
N LEU A 19 10.98 -0.20 -0.70
CA LEU A 19 9.82 -0.77 -0.06
C LEU A 19 9.67 -2.24 -0.42
N LYS A 20 9.84 -2.56 -1.69
CA LYS A 20 9.72 -3.93 -2.15
C LYS A 20 10.74 -4.82 -1.47
N GLU A 21 11.97 -4.35 -1.37
CA GLU A 21 13.02 -5.13 -0.73
C GLU A 21 12.72 -5.33 0.75
N ALA A 22 12.27 -4.31 1.42
CA ALA A 22 11.96 -4.41 2.85
C ALA A 22 10.81 -5.36 3.10
N LEU A 23 9.78 -5.32 2.27
CA LEU A 23 8.64 -6.22 2.42
C LEU A 23 9.03 -7.67 2.11
N ASN A 24 9.87 -7.86 1.10
CA ASN A 24 10.34 -9.20 0.78
C ASN A 24 11.17 -9.77 1.92
N TYR A 25 11.98 -8.94 2.55
CA TYR A 25 12.79 -9.39 3.67
C TYR A 25 11.90 -9.82 4.84
N LEU A 26 10.78 -9.15 5.02
CA LEU A 26 9.83 -9.49 6.06
C LEU A 26 9.10 -10.81 5.73
N GLY A 27 9.08 -11.20 4.48
CA GLY A 27 8.41 -12.42 4.04
C GLY A 27 7.19 -12.20 3.20
N VAL A 28 6.91 -10.94 2.87
CA VAL A 28 5.76 -10.62 2.02
C VAL A 28 6.24 -10.69 0.58
N ASN A 29 5.71 -11.63 -0.17
CA ASN A 29 6.19 -11.83 -1.52
C ASN A 29 5.27 -11.33 -2.61
N GLY A 30 3.99 -11.45 -2.45
CA GLY A 30 3.07 -11.00 -3.48
C GLY A 30 2.63 -9.58 -3.20
N MET A 31 2.66 -8.73 -4.20
CA MET A 31 2.16 -7.37 -4.03
C MET A 31 1.60 -6.88 -5.35
N THR A 32 0.60 -6.04 -5.25
CA THR A 32 -0.01 -5.40 -6.41
C THR A 32 0.35 -3.93 -6.38
N VAL A 33 0.78 -3.40 -7.50
CA VAL A 33 1.24 -2.02 -7.56
C VAL A 33 0.46 -1.27 -8.60
N SER A 34 0.01 -0.07 -8.27
CA SER A 34 -0.65 0.79 -9.23
C SER A 34 -0.12 2.20 -9.13
N ASP A 35 -0.11 2.88 -10.26
CA ASP A 35 0.22 4.29 -10.29
C ASP A 35 -1.04 5.07 -9.95
N VAL A 36 -0.92 5.98 -9.02
CA VAL A 36 -2.05 6.81 -8.61
C VAL A 36 -1.57 8.25 -8.51
N ASN A 37 -2.52 9.16 -8.43
CA ASN A 37 -2.20 10.55 -8.24
C ASN A 37 -2.79 11.02 -6.93
N GLY A 38 -1.97 11.71 -6.15
CA GLY A 38 -2.44 12.33 -4.94
C GLY A 38 -2.82 13.76 -5.23
N CYS A 39 -3.78 14.26 -4.50
CA CYS A 39 -4.19 15.62 -4.64
C CYS A 39 -4.39 16.19 -3.25
N GLY A 40 -3.55 17.10 -2.87
CA GLY A 40 -3.64 17.69 -1.55
C GLY A 40 -3.95 19.14 -1.64
N MET A 41 -4.46 19.68 -0.55
CA MET A 41 -4.72 21.03 -0.52
C MET A 41 -3.54 21.75 -0.03
N GLN A 42 -3.04 22.71 -0.82
CA GLN A 42 -1.95 23.39 -0.37
C GLN A 42 -2.40 24.65 0.17
N LYS A 43 -1.92 25.07 1.27
CA LYS A 43 -2.30 26.20 1.83
C LYS A 43 -2.10 27.35 1.06
N GLY A 44 -2.91 28.12 1.04
CA GLY A 44 -2.72 29.27 0.38
C GLY A 44 -3.12 29.37 -0.98
N HIS A 45 -3.49 28.43 -1.61
CA HIS A 45 -3.74 28.79 -2.89
C HIS A 45 -4.83 28.22 -3.34
N THR A 46 -5.57 28.02 -2.71
CA THR A 46 -6.42 27.40 -3.18
C THR A 46 -7.41 28.07 -3.76
N TYR A 47 -7.82 28.81 -3.52
CA TYR A 47 -8.85 29.25 -4.00
C TYR A 47 -8.86 30.32 -4.62
N TYR A 48 -8.57 30.58 -5.20
CA TYR A 48 -8.60 31.54 -5.73
C TYR A 48 -9.64 31.73 -6.42
N ILE A 49 -10.29 32.16 -6.22
CA ILE A 49 -11.15 32.73 -6.81
C ILE A 49 -11.63 32.04 -7.91
N GLY A 50 -12.15 31.15 -7.78
CA GLY A 50 -12.76 30.54 -8.74
C GLY A 50 -12.00 29.99 -9.79
N VAL A 51 -10.91 30.00 -9.71
CA VAL A 51 -10.20 29.59 -10.75
C VAL A 51 -9.54 28.51 -10.36
N LYS A 52 -9.69 27.65 -10.51
CA LYS A 52 -9.11 26.68 -10.17
C LYS A 52 -8.08 26.21 -10.62
N ARG A 53 -7.44 25.91 -10.67
CA ARG A 53 -6.50 25.51 -11.14
C ARG A 53 -5.59 24.89 -10.49
N ASP A 54 -5.08 24.59 -10.31
CA ASP A 54 -4.15 24.15 -9.67
C ASP A 54 -4.44 23.04 -8.97
N VAL A 55 -4.86 22.05 -9.53
CA VAL A 55 -5.04 20.91 -8.95
C VAL A 55 -3.75 20.32 -9.02
N ASN A 56 -3.04 20.23 -8.07
CA ASN A 56 -1.76 19.66 -8.15
C ASN A 56 -1.90 18.18 -8.00
N LEU A 57 -1.80 17.50 -9.07
CA LEU A 57 -1.78 16.05 -9.07
C LEU A 57 -0.34 15.60 -8.90
N ILE A 58 -0.10 14.92 -7.81
CA ILE A 58 1.25 14.46 -7.49
C ILE A 58 1.29 12.96 -7.68
N LYS A 59 2.26 12.50 -8.46
CA LYS A 59 2.37 11.09 -8.73
C LYS A 59 2.73 10.32 -7.48
N LYS A 60 2.01 9.24 -7.25
CA LYS A 60 2.23 8.35 -6.12
C LYS A 60 2.09 6.92 -6.62
N ILE A 61 2.48 5.96 -5.81
CA ILE A 61 2.17 4.58 -6.08
C ILE A 61 1.33 4.04 -4.94
N LYS A 62 0.54 3.04 -5.25
CA LYS A 62 -0.21 2.32 -4.25
C LYS A 62 0.27 0.88 -4.31
N VAL A 63 0.83 0.41 -3.22
CA VAL A 63 1.29 -0.97 -3.11
C VAL A 63 0.34 -1.68 -2.16
N THR A 64 -0.26 -2.76 -2.63
CA THR A 64 -1.23 -3.49 -1.84
C THR A 64 -0.66 -4.87 -1.54
N VAL A 65 -0.67 -5.23 -0.27
CA VAL A 65 -0.26 -6.56 0.16
C VAL A 65 -1.36 -7.14 1.02
N VAL A 66 -1.51 -8.46 1.00
CA VAL A 66 -2.51 -9.14 1.80
C VAL A 66 -1.77 -10.16 2.65
N VAL A 67 -1.97 -10.09 3.95
CA VAL A 67 -1.20 -10.90 4.90
C VAL A 67 -2.13 -11.59 5.89
N SER A 68 -1.67 -12.68 6.42
CA SER A 68 -2.38 -13.40 7.46
C SER A 68 -1.40 -13.87 8.51
N GLU A 69 -0.44 -14.70 8.12
CA GLU A 69 0.54 -15.20 9.08
C GLU A 69 1.49 -14.12 9.55
N ILE A 70 1.84 -13.21 8.67
CA ILE A 70 2.66 -12.07 9.04
C ILE A 70 1.70 -11.06 9.64
N PRO A 71 1.88 -10.64 10.87
CA PRO A 71 0.99 -9.66 11.47
C PRO A 71 1.06 -8.34 10.72
N TYR A 72 -0.09 -7.72 10.51
CA TYR A 72 -0.07 -6.46 9.76
C TYR A 72 0.70 -5.38 10.52
N GLU A 73 0.80 -5.49 11.85
CA GLU A 73 1.59 -4.53 12.61
C GLU A 73 3.05 -4.57 12.20
N GLU A 74 3.56 -5.75 11.83
CA GLU A 74 4.93 -5.85 11.38
C GLU A 74 5.11 -5.21 10.01
N VAL A 75 4.08 -5.32 9.17
CA VAL A 75 4.09 -4.64 7.88
C VAL A 75 4.15 -3.13 8.11
N LEU A 76 3.32 -2.61 9.01
CA LEU A 76 3.30 -1.17 9.27
C LEU A 76 4.63 -0.69 9.84
N LYS A 77 5.24 -1.44 10.72
CA LYS A 77 6.54 -1.07 11.26
C LYS A 77 7.59 -1.02 10.17
N THR A 78 7.57 -2.01 9.30
CA THR A 78 8.53 -2.10 8.20
C THR A 78 8.36 -0.90 7.26
N VAL A 79 7.11 -0.58 6.95
CA VAL A 79 6.81 0.53 6.06
C VAL A 79 7.28 1.85 6.69
N GLU A 80 6.96 2.06 7.94
CA GLU A 80 7.33 3.29 8.60
C GLU A 80 8.86 3.44 8.62
N LYS A 81 9.54 2.38 8.97
CA LYS A 81 11.00 2.44 9.05
C LYS A 81 11.61 2.72 7.68
N CYS A 82 11.03 2.14 6.65
CA CYS A 82 11.57 2.25 5.31
C CYS A 82 11.28 3.59 4.65
N LEU A 83 10.08 4.12 4.84
CA LEU A 83 9.61 5.24 4.05
C LEU A 83 9.54 6.57 4.78
N LYS A 84 9.66 6.57 6.10
CA LYS A 84 9.46 7.81 6.82
C LYS A 84 10.60 8.79 6.63
N THR A 85 10.29 9.99 6.22
CA THR A 85 11.26 11.07 6.16
C THR A 85 10.88 12.20 7.13
N GLY A 86 9.63 12.19 7.61
CA GLY A 86 9.15 13.24 8.49
C GLY A 86 8.60 14.43 7.76
N THR A 87 8.45 14.35 6.46
CA THR A 87 7.96 15.48 5.68
C THR A 87 6.61 15.15 5.07
N VAL A 88 5.93 16.19 4.66
CA VAL A 88 4.67 16.05 3.96
C VAL A 88 4.92 15.31 2.67
N GLY A 89 4.09 14.35 2.38
CA GLY A 89 4.25 13.57 1.16
C GLY A 89 4.77 12.16 1.39
N ASP A 90 5.11 11.82 2.62
CA ASP A 90 5.59 10.47 2.91
C ASP A 90 4.53 9.41 2.60
N GLY A 91 3.26 9.76 2.76
CA GLY A 91 2.20 8.84 2.41
C GLY A 91 1.48 8.26 3.61
N LYS A 92 0.64 7.30 3.34
CA LYS A 92 -0.18 6.67 4.36
C LYS A 92 -0.37 5.20 4.07
N CYS A 93 -0.70 4.45 5.10
CA CYS A 93 -1.09 3.07 4.96
C CYS A 93 -2.50 2.88 5.50
N PHE A 94 -3.27 2.07 4.82
CA PHE A 94 -4.61 1.73 5.26
C PHE A 94 -4.67 0.23 5.47
N VAL A 95 -5.26 -0.21 6.57
CA VAL A 95 -5.40 -1.63 6.87
C VAL A 95 -6.88 -1.95 6.93
N THR A 96 -7.30 -2.95 6.17
CA THR A 96 -8.68 -3.40 6.22
C THR A 96 -8.70 -4.91 6.37
N GLU A 97 -9.74 -5.41 6.99
CA GLU A 97 -9.88 -6.84 7.12
C GLU A 97 -10.50 -7.39 5.84
N VAL A 98 -9.95 -8.48 5.33
CA VAL A 98 -10.43 -9.09 4.11
C VAL A 98 -11.33 -10.25 4.49
N VAL A 99 -12.54 -10.21 3.99
CA VAL A 99 -13.54 -11.22 4.33
C VAL A 99 -13.19 -12.57 3.77
N ASP A 100 -12.68 -12.61 2.56
CA ASP A 100 -12.34 -13.88 1.92
C ASP A 100 -11.37 -13.63 0.78
N VAL A 101 -10.68 -14.66 0.36
CA VAL A 101 -9.73 -14.62 -0.74
C VAL A 101 -9.98 -15.84 -1.61
N LEU A 102 -9.91 -15.69 -2.91
CA LEU A 102 -10.02 -16.78 -3.85
C LEU A 102 -8.82 -16.78 -4.77
N ARG A 103 -8.11 -17.90 -4.83
CA ARG A 103 -7.08 -18.07 -5.85
C ARG A 103 -7.76 -18.60 -7.10
N ILE A 104 -7.76 -17.81 -8.12
CA ILE A 104 -8.54 -18.13 -9.31
C ILE A 104 -8.10 -19.43 -9.95
N ARG A 105 -6.79 -19.66 -10.02
CA ARG A 105 -6.27 -20.85 -10.69
C ARG A 105 -6.69 -22.15 -10.02
N THR A 106 -6.75 -22.17 -8.69
CA THR A 106 -6.99 -23.41 -7.98
C THR A 106 -8.37 -23.52 -7.33
N GLY A 107 -9.03 -22.38 -7.16
CA GLY A 107 -10.30 -22.35 -6.43
C GLY A 107 -10.14 -22.38 -4.93
N GLU A 108 -8.91 -22.34 -4.43
CA GLU A 108 -8.71 -22.32 -2.99
C GLU A 108 -9.18 -21.01 -2.40
N ARG A 109 -9.67 -21.07 -1.18
CA ARG A 109 -10.23 -19.92 -0.51
C ARG A 109 -9.56 -19.71 0.83
N GLY A 110 -9.71 -18.48 1.36
CA GLY A 110 -9.21 -18.15 2.69
C GLY A 110 -7.70 -18.11 2.75
N VAL A 111 -7.16 -18.48 3.89
CA VAL A 111 -5.72 -18.42 4.10
C VAL A 111 -4.97 -19.31 3.11
N ALA A 112 -5.57 -20.44 2.74
CA ALA A 112 -4.93 -21.34 1.77
C ALA A 112 -4.69 -20.63 0.43
N ALA A 113 -5.54 -19.68 0.07
CA ALA A 113 -5.38 -18.96 -1.18
C ALA A 113 -4.18 -18.01 -1.16
N LEU A 114 -3.66 -17.69 0.02
CA LEU A 114 -2.51 -16.81 0.15
C LEU A 114 -1.20 -17.57 0.21
N MET A 115 -1.27 -18.88 0.47
CA MET A 115 -0.06 -19.66 0.63
C MET A 115 0.45 -20.07 -0.72
N GLY A 116 1.71 -20.42 -0.77
CA GLY A 116 2.23 -20.99 -1.97
C GLY A 116 2.92 -19.98 -2.84
N ALA A 117 2.96 -20.26 -4.10
CA ALA A 117 3.81 -19.53 -4.99
C ALA A 117 3.49 -18.07 -5.07
N ASN A 118 4.40 -17.31 -5.58
CA ASN A 118 4.30 -15.90 -5.75
C ASN A 118 3.29 -15.51 -6.79
N GLU A 119 2.04 -15.57 -6.45
CA GLU A 119 1.00 -15.14 -7.35
C GLU A 119 0.40 -13.86 -6.83
N CYS A 120 0.32 -12.87 -7.61
CA CYS A 120 -0.29 -11.62 -7.23
C CYS A 120 -1.75 -11.61 -7.54
#